data_4c3c4e9e3aee862f87734489dbd8e2f9
#
_entry.id   4c3c4e9e3aee862f87734489dbd8e2f9
#
_cell.length_a   1.000
_cell.length_b   1.000
_cell.length_c   1.000
_cell.angle_alpha   90.00
_cell.angle_beta   90.00
_cell.angle_gamma   90.00
#
_symmetry.space_group_name_H-M   'P 1'
#
loop_
_entity.id
_entity.type
_entity.pdbx_description
1 polymer ?
#
loop_
_entity_poly.entity_id
_entity_poly.type
_entity_poly.pdbx_seq_one_letter_code
_entity_poly.pdbx_strand_id
1 'polypeptide(L)'
;ALAIKEQEPLVLDRAQAYIGVMIDDLVTKGVAEPYRMFTSRAEYRLSLRADNADTRLTQLGIDIGLVQALRTEIFTKKINKINELGNSLKSLKISPNEAEKFNIKIAKDGVKRSAFDILSRKGVSFNKLRSIWKKIPKATVKEEEQIEISAHYSGYLEKQEADILAFRKDENLMIPENIDY
;
A
#
# COMPACT_ATOMS: atom_id res chain seq x y z
N ALA A 1 23.49 -11.94 -8.85
CA ALA A 1 24.00 -10.82 -8.04
C ALA A 1 24.06 -11.20 -6.55
N LEU A 2 22.94 -11.62 -5.93
CA LEU A 2 22.92 -12.00 -4.49
C LEU A 2 23.81 -13.20 -4.20
N ALA A 3 23.76 -14.26 -5.04
CA ALA A 3 24.62 -15.45 -4.87
C ALA A 3 26.14 -15.11 -4.90
N ILE A 4 26.54 -14.12 -5.72
CA ILE A 4 27.96 -13.67 -5.75
C ILE A 4 28.36 -12.93 -4.46
N LYS A 5 27.37 -12.35 -3.77
CA LYS A 5 27.55 -11.67 -2.49
C LYS A 5 27.31 -12.60 -1.29
N GLU A 6 27.11 -13.88 -1.53
CA GLU A 6 26.80 -14.88 -0.50
C GLU A 6 25.57 -14.48 0.35
N GLN A 7 24.62 -13.80 -0.29
CA GLN A 7 23.35 -13.38 0.31
C GLN A 7 22.21 -14.32 -0.07
N GLU A 8 21.24 -14.44 0.81
CA GLU A 8 20.03 -15.22 0.56
C GLU A 8 19.29 -14.74 -0.69
N PRO A 9 18.67 -15.66 -1.45
CA PRO A 9 17.92 -15.32 -2.65
C PRO A 9 16.71 -14.46 -2.29
N LEU A 10 16.36 -13.51 -3.17
CA LEU A 10 15.13 -12.75 -3.03
C LEU A 10 13.94 -13.63 -3.43
N VAL A 11 13.07 -13.90 -2.48
CA VAL A 11 11.78 -14.54 -2.69
C VAL A 11 10.67 -13.52 -2.43
N LEU A 12 9.79 -13.33 -3.40
CA LEU A 12 8.62 -12.46 -3.27
C LEU A 12 7.40 -13.34 -2.97
N ASP A 13 6.76 -13.09 -1.82
CA ASP A 13 5.53 -13.79 -1.44
C ASP A 13 4.31 -13.27 -2.22
N ARG A 14 3.18 -13.97 -2.11
CA ARG A 14 1.92 -13.63 -2.78
C ARG A 14 1.26 -12.35 -2.23
N ALA A 15 1.70 -11.85 -1.08
CA ALA A 15 1.27 -10.55 -0.55
C ALA A 15 2.13 -9.38 -1.06
N GLN A 16 3.33 -9.65 -1.60
CA GLN A 16 4.25 -8.63 -2.05
C GLN A 16 4.13 -8.31 -3.54
N ALA A 17 3.90 -9.32 -4.38
CA ALA A 17 3.87 -9.11 -5.84
C ALA A 17 3.04 -10.16 -6.57
N TYR A 18 2.52 -9.80 -7.77
CA TYR A 18 1.83 -10.75 -8.65
C TYR A 18 2.73 -11.89 -9.12
N ILE A 19 4.03 -11.67 -9.23
CA ILE A 19 4.98 -12.75 -9.54
C ILE A 19 5.00 -13.79 -8.41
N GLY A 20 4.89 -13.34 -7.14
CA GLY A 20 4.77 -14.22 -5.99
C GLY A 20 3.49 -15.08 -6.06
N VAL A 21 2.34 -14.46 -6.37
CA VAL A 21 1.08 -15.21 -6.59
C VAL A 21 1.23 -16.26 -7.67
N MET A 22 1.84 -15.90 -8.79
CA MET A 22 2.03 -16.82 -9.92
C MET A 22 2.92 -18.00 -9.55
N ILE A 23 4.05 -17.74 -8.92
CA ILE A 23 5.01 -18.80 -8.55
C ILE A 23 4.40 -19.73 -7.51
N ASP A 24 3.74 -19.17 -6.50
CA ASP A 24 3.09 -19.96 -5.46
C ASP A 24 1.97 -20.84 -6.02
N ASP A 25 1.10 -20.31 -6.89
CA ASP A 25 0.07 -21.11 -7.57
C ASP A 25 0.69 -22.26 -8.40
N LEU A 26 1.79 -22.00 -9.13
CA LEU A 26 2.44 -23.01 -9.96
C LEU A 26 3.11 -24.10 -9.14
N VAL A 27 3.73 -23.73 -8.02
CA VAL A 27 4.46 -24.69 -7.16
C VAL A 27 3.50 -25.52 -6.30
N THR A 28 2.45 -24.89 -5.76
CA THR A 28 1.55 -25.54 -4.79
C THR A 28 0.39 -26.29 -5.47
N LYS A 29 -0.20 -25.72 -6.51
CA LYS A 29 -1.41 -26.24 -7.16
C LYS A 29 -1.11 -26.93 -8.50
N GLY A 30 0.00 -26.55 -9.15
CA GLY A 30 0.28 -26.95 -10.52
C GLY A 30 -0.74 -26.39 -11.52
N VAL A 31 -0.59 -26.75 -12.78
CA VAL A 31 -1.54 -26.39 -13.86
C VAL A 31 -1.61 -27.48 -14.89
N ALA A 32 -2.83 -27.78 -15.37
CA ALA A 32 -3.06 -28.69 -16.48
C ALA A 32 -3.03 -27.98 -17.85
N GLU A 33 -3.12 -26.67 -17.87
CA GLU A 33 -3.15 -25.79 -19.05
C GLU A 33 -2.25 -24.55 -18.81
N PRO A 34 -1.93 -23.75 -19.85
CA PRO A 34 -1.12 -22.56 -19.68
C PRO A 34 -1.68 -21.62 -18.60
N TYR A 35 -0.82 -21.25 -17.64
CA TYR A 35 -1.22 -20.38 -16.56
C TYR A 35 -1.57 -18.97 -17.07
N ARG A 36 -2.71 -18.46 -16.66
CA ARG A 36 -3.13 -17.09 -16.93
C ARG A 36 -3.35 -16.34 -15.62
N MET A 37 -2.66 -15.20 -15.47
CA MET A 37 -2.82 -14.33 -14.31
C MET A 37 -4.10 -13.52 -14.41
N PHE A 38 -5.04 -13.78 -13.49
CA PHE A 38 -6.21 -12.96 -13.25
C PHE A 38 -6.09 -12.28 -11.89
N THR A 39 -6.64 -11.09 -11.78
CA THR A 39 -6.67 -10.37 -10.49
C THR A 39 -7.45 -11.12 -9.40
N SER A 40 -8.38 -11.99 -9.80
CA SER A 40 -9.11 -12.87 -8.87
C SER A 40 -8.23 -13.92 -8.19
N ARG A 41 -7.03 -14.21 -8.73
CA ARG A 41 -6.06 -15.11 -8.09
C ARG A 41 -5.28 -14.46 -6.96
N ALA A 42 -5.29 -13.12 -6.88
CA ALA A 42 -4.61 -12.36 -5.86
C ALA A 42 -5.60 -11.99 -4.74
N GLU A 43 -5.48 -12.62 -3.59
CA GLU A 43 -6.28 -12.35 -2.39
C GLU A 43 -6.05 -10.90 -1.93
N TYR A 44 -4.79 -10.46 -2.00
CA TYR A 44 -4.36 -9.14 -1.53
C TYR A 44 -4.36 -8.08 -2.64
N ARG A 45 -5.27 -8.19 -3.62
CA ARG A 45 -5.33 -7.29 -4.79
C ARG A 45 -5.53 -5.81 -4.45
N LEU A 46 -6.08 -5.47 -3.28
CA LEU A 46 -6.20 -4.08 -2.84
C LEU A 46 -4.85 -3.46 -2.47
N SER A 47 -3.90 -4.28 -2.01
CA SER A 47 -2.52 -3.88 -1.77
C SER A 47 -1.67 -4.00 -3.04
N LEU A 48 -1.95 -4.99 -3.89
CA LEU A 48 -1.17 -5.30 -5.10
C LEU A 48 -1.70 -4.52 -6.32
N ARG A 49 -1.63 -3.19 -6.28
CA ARG A 49 -2.09 -2.35 -7.39
C ARG A 49 -0.92 -1.92 -8.28
N ALA A 50 -1.22 -1.63 -9.55
CA ALA A 50 -0.24 -1.12 -10.50
C ALA A 50 0.25 0.29 -10.11
N ASP A 51 -0.64 1.15 -9.58
CA ASP A 51 -0.35 2.51 -9.18
C ASP A 51 0.65 2.62 -8.01
N ASN A 52 0.70 1.59 -7.13
CA ASN A 52 1.60 1.58 -5.98
C ASN A 52 2.76 0.58 -6.11
N ALA A 53 2.96 -0.05 -7.25
CA ALA A 53 3.99 -1.06 -7.42
C ALA A 53 5.40 -0.52 -7.14
N ASP A 54 5.69 0.72 -7.54
CA ASP A 54 6.97 1.36 -7.27
C ASP A 54 7.19 1.64 -5.78
N THR A 55 6.18 2.07 -5.05
CA THR A 55 6.29 2.32 -3.60
C THR A 55 6.45 1.05 -2.78
N ARG A 56 5.94 -0.08 -3.28
CA ARG A 56 6.10 -1.39 -2.62
C ARG A 56 7.42 -2.08 -2.92
N LEU A 57 7.92 -1.98 -4.16
CA LEU A 57 8.99 -2.83 -4.64
C LEU A 57 10.32 -2.09 -4.87
N THR A 58 10.31 -0.77 -5.11
CA THR A 58 11.56 -0.07 -5.46
C THR A 58 12.53 -0.03 -4.28
N GLN A 59 12.06 0.14 -3.04
CA GLN A 59 12.93 0.10 -1.87
C GLN A 59 13.64 -1.26 -1.76
N LEU A 60 12.91 -2.35 -1.93
CA LEU A 60 13.48 -3.69 -1.93
C LEU A 60 14.54 -3.85 -3.03
N GLY A 61 14.27 -3.32 -4.22
CA GLY A 61 15.25 -3.30 -5.32
C GLY A 61 16.49 -2.48 -5.02
N ILE A 62 16.38 -1.40 -4.25
CA ILE A 62 17.52 -0.60 -3.75
C ILE A 62 18.35 -1.43 -2.77
N ASP A 63 17.71 -2.05 -1.80
CA ASP A 63 18.36 -2.79 -0.72
C ASP A 63 19.19 -3.96 -1.24
N ILE A 64 18.73 -4.63 -2.30
CA ILE A 64 19.48 -5.72 -2.94
C ILE A 64 20.43 -5.26 -4.07
N GLY A 65 20.51 -3.94 -4.33
CA GLY A 65 21.43 -3.35 -5.31
C GLY A 65 21.01 -3.50 -6.77
N LEU A 66 19.73 -3.75 -7.07
CA LEU A 66 19.20 -3.79 -8.45
C LEU A 66 18.87 -2.39 -8.99
N VAL A 67 18.61 -1.43 -8.11
CA VAL A 67 18.22 -0.07 -8.50
C VAL A 67 19.44 0.84 -8.44
N GLN A 68 19.71 1.50 -9.56
CA GLN A 68 20.87 2.41 -9.70
C GLN A 68 20.60 3.78 -9.06
N ALA A 69 21.69 4.55 -8.83
CA ALA A 69 21.68 5.81 -8.08
C ALA A 69 20.63 6.82 -8.56
N LEU A 70 20.52 7.07 -9.87
CA LEU A 70 19.54 8.02 -10.42
C LEU A 70 18.09 7.63 -10.08
N ARG A 71 17.76 6.34 -10.23
CA ARG A 71 16.43 5.84 -9.92
C ARG A 71 16.15 5.90 -8.41
N THR A 72 17.16 5.61 -7.60
CA THR A 72 17.10 5.72 -6.13
C THR A 72 16.79 7.15 -5.71
N GLU A 73 17.46 8.14 -6.27
CA GLU A 73 17.24 9.55 -5.97
C GLU A 73 15.81 9.99 -6.31
N ILE A 74 15.35 9.64 -7.52
CA ILE A 74 13.97 9.96 -7.96
C ILE A 74 12.93 9.33 -7.05
N PHE A 75 13.13 8.06 -6.70
CA PHE A 75 12.23 7.34 -5.80
C PHE A 75 12.20 7.95 -4.40
N THR A 76 13.36 8.22 -3.83
CA THR A 76 13.47 8.81 -2.48
C THR A 76 12.79 10.18 -2.42
N LYS A 77 12.97 11.03 -3.42
CA LYS A 77 12.26 12.32 -3.51
C LYS A 77 10.75 12.13 -3.56
N LYS A 78 10.27 11.18 -4.35
CA LYS A 78 8.83 10.88 -4.48
C LYS A 78 8.25 10.37 -3.16
N ILE A 79 8.87 9.36 -2.55
CA ILE A 79 8.34 8.75 -1.33
C ILE A 79 8.34 9.71 -0.15
N ASN A 80 9.38 10.56 -0.03
CA ASN A 80 9.43 11.59 1.00
C ASN A 80 8.27 12.60 0.87
N LYS A 81 7.95 13.04 -0.34
CA LYS A 81 6.81 13.92 -0.60
C LYS A 81 5.48 13.27 -0.29
N ILE A 82 5.29 12.01 -0.67
CA ILE A 82 4.06 11.25 -0.36
C ILE A 82 3.89 11.12 1.15
N ASN A 83 4.97 10.80 1.87
CA ASN A 83 4.96 10.66 3.33
C ASN A 83 4.68 12.01 4.01
N GLU A 84 5.33 13.09 3.58
CA GLU A 84 5.09 14.45 4.09
C GLU A 84 3.63 14.84 3.91
N LEU A 85 3.08 14.65 2.70
CA LEU A 85 1.68 14.95 2.40
C LEU A 85 0.73 14.11 3.24
N GLY A 86 0.96 12.80 3.34
CA GLY A 86 0.16 11.89 4.14
C GLY A 86 0.16 12.25 5.63
N ASN A 87 1.33 12.56 6.19
CA ASN A 87 1.47 12.98 7.59
C ASN A 87 0.79 14.34 7.84
N SER A 88 0.93 15.28 6.91
CA SER A 88 0.22 16.56 6.98
C SER A 88 -1.29 16.35 7.03
N LEU A 89 -1.86 15.52 6.13
CA LEU A 89 -3.30 15.24 6.11
C LEU A 89 -3.78 14.54 7.39
N LYS A 90 -2.99 13.64 7.98
CA LYS A 90 -3.33 12.96 9.23
C LYS A 90 -3.29 13.91 10.44
N SER A 91 -2.44 14.92 10.41
CA SER A 91 -2.31 15.92 11.50
C SER A 91 -3.43 16.97 11.50
N LEU A 92 -3.97 17.32 10.33
CA LEU A 92 -5.04 18.29 10.17
C LEU A 92 -6.38 17.67 10.54
N LYS A 93 -7.06 18.20 11.55
CA LYS A 93 -8.32 17.67 12.07
C LYS A 93 -9.44 18.69 12.01
N ILE A 94 -10.67 18.21 11.81
CA ILE A 94 -11.88 19.02 11.78
C ILE A 94 -12.98 18.35 12.60
N SER A 95 -13.79 19.15 13.29
CA SER A 95 -14.98 18.66 13.99
C SER A 95 -16.17 18.49 13.03
N PRO A 96 -17.18 17.68 13.39
CA PRO A 96 -18.38 17.51 12.55
C PRO A 96 -19.10 18.84 12.24
N ASN A 97 -19.20 19.72 13.21
CA ASN A 97 -19.87 21.04 13.03
C ASN A 97 -19.10 21.97 12.08
N GLU A 98 -17.77 21.93 12.12
CA GLU A 98 -16.93 22.70 11.20
C GLU A 98 -17.00 22.12 9.77
N ALA A 99 -16.98 20.78 9.62
CA ALA A 99 -17.06 20.10 8.34
C ALA A 99 -18.38 20.37 7.61
N GLU A 100 -19.47 20.52 8.35
CA GLU A 100 -20.80 20.84 7.81
C GLU A 100 -20.80 22.20 7.07
N LYS A 101 -20.00 23.19 7.54
CA LYS A 101 -19.86 24.49 6.86
C LYS A 101 -19.25 24.39 5.46
N PHE A 102 -18.54 23.28 5.19
CA PHE A 102 -17.95 22.98 3.87
C PHE A 102 -18.74 21.91 3.10
N ASN A 103 -20.00 21.66 3.47
CA ASN A 103 -20.86 20.63 2.88
C ASN A 103 -20.22 19.22 2.92
N ILE A 104 -19.51 18.90 4.01
CA ILE A 104 -18.96 17.57 4.28
C ILE A 104 -19.76 16.95 5.42
N LYS A 105 -20.53 15.91 5.10
CA LYS A 105 -21.35 15.19 6.07
C LYS A 105 -20.49 14.16 6.81
N ILE A 106 -20.31 14.31 8.11
CA ILE A 106 -19.68 13.35 9.03
C ILE A 106 -20.62 13.05 10.19
N ALA A 107 -20.46 11.87 10.79
CA ALA A 107 -21.24 11.51 11.98
C ALA A 107 -20.99 12.53 13.10
N LYS A 108 -22.07 12.99 13.73
CA LYS A 108 -22.03 13.97 14.84
C LYS A 108 -21.78 13.24 16.18
N ASP A 109 -20.70 12.47 16.22
CA ASP A 109 -20.26 11.66 17.37
C ASP A 109 -19.26 12.40 18.29
N GLY A 110 -19.01 13.69 18.03
CA GLY A 110 -18.04 14.50 18.77
C GLY A 110 -16.56 14.22 18.39
N VAL A 111 -16.30 13.22 17.57
CA VAL A 111 -14.94 12.83 17.19
C VAL A 111 -14.44 13.67 16.03
N LYS A 112 -13.28 14.32 16.20
CA LYS A 112 -12.60 15.02 15.12
C LYS A 112 -12.03 14.01 14.11
N ARG A 113 -12.24 14.29 12.82
CA ARG A 113 -11.70 13.48 11.72
C ARG A 113 -10.48 14.18 11.11
N SER A 114 -9.49 13.41 10.70
CA SER A 114 -8.33 13.95 9.99
C SER A 114 -8.71 14.35 8.55
N ALA A 115 -7.88 15.20 7.93
CA ALA A 115 -8.05 15.52 6.51
C ALA A 115 -7.91 14.26 5.63
N PHE A 116 -7.11 13.29 6.07
CA PHE A 116 -6.99 11.99 5.41
C PHE A 116 -8.31 11.19 5.47
N ASP A 117 -8.97 11.13 6.63
CA ASP A 117 -10.29 10.48 6.79
C ASP A 117 -11.38 11.19 5.98
N ILE A 118 -11.27 12.51 5.84
CA ILE A 118 -12.20 13.28 5.02
C ILE A 118 -11.98 12.99 3.54
N LEU A 119 -10.72 12.84 3.10
CA LEU A 119 -10.35 12.53 1.71
C LEU A 119 -10.88 11.15 1.28
N SER A 120 -11.01 10.20 2.20
CA SER A 120 -11.58 8.87 1.91
C SER A 120 -13.06 8.91 1.47
N ARG A 121 -13.74 10.04 1.67
CA ARG A 121 -15.17 10.16 1.39
C ARG A 121 -15.45 10.50 -0.06
N LYS A 122 -16.48 9.88 -0.62
CA LYS A 122 -16.91 10.12 -2.00
C LYS A 122 -17.18 11.61 -2.26
N GLY A 123 -16.60 12.13 -3.32
CA GLY A 123 -16.79 13.52 -3.76
C GLY A 123 -15.93 14.55 -3.02
N VAL A 124 -14.98 14.11 -2.20
CA VAL A 124 -13.95 14.99 -1.63
C VAL A 124 -12.68 14.85 -2.46
N SER A 125 -12.11 15.98 -2.87
CA SER A 125 -10.86 16.07 -3.62
C SER A 125 -9.85 16.94 -2.87
N PHE A 126 -8.59 16.93 -3.30
CA PHE A 126 -7.55 17.83 -2.76
C PHE A 126 -7.93 19.30 -2.87
N ASN A 127 -8.59 19.71 -3.96
CA ASN A 127 -9.05 21.10 -4.10
C ASN A 127 -10.02 21.49 -2.97
N LYS A 128 -10.94 20.58 -2.61
CA LYS A 128 -11.87 20.79 -1.51
C LYS A 128 -11.14 20.81 -0.16
N LEU A 129 -10.16 19.93 0.06
CA LEU A 129 -9.34 19.97 1.27
C LEU A 129 -8.54 21.28 1.40
N ARG A 130 -7.97 21.78 0.30
CA ARG A 130 -7.23 23.05 0.30
C ARG A 130 -8.12 24.27 0.54
N SER A 131 -9.41 24.20 0.24
CA SER A 131 -10.35 25.28 0.62
C SER A 131 -10.56 25.35 2.14
N ILE A 132 -10.39 24.22 2.85
CA ILE A 132 -10.50 24.14 4.31
C ILE A 132 -9.14 24.45 4.97
N TRP A 133 -8.08 23.82 4.47
CA TRP A 133 -6.73 23.91 5.03
C TRP A 133 -5.72 24.41 4.00
N LYS A 134 -5.39 25.71 4.07
CA LYS A 134 -4.39 26.34 3.20
C LYS A 134 -2.96 25.81 3.41
N LYS A 135 -2.71 25.09 4.52
CA LYS A 135 -1.40 24.56 4.92
C LYS A 135 -1.05 23.22 4.26
N ILE A 136 -1.95 22.62 3.47
CA ILE A 136 -1.67 21.35 2.79
C ILE A 136 -0.52 21.57 1.79
N PRO A 137 0.58 20.79 1.87
CA PRO A 137 1.71 20.91 0.97
C PRO A 137 1.28 20.75 -0.50
N LYS A 138 1.99 21.46 -1.39
CA LYS A 138 1.81 21.27 -2.83
C LYS A 138 2.45 19.96 -3.27
N ALA A 139 1.73 19.19 -4.06
CA ALA A 139 2.18 17.95 -4.63
C ALA A 139 1.80 17.88 -6.12
N THR A 140 2.42 16.95 -6.84
CA THR A 140 2.03 16.67 -8.23
C THR A 140 0.69 15.93 -8.27
N VAL A 141 0.00 16.00 -9.40
CA VAL A 141 -1.29 15.29 -9.59
C VAL A 141 -1.15 13.80 -9.29
N LYS A 142 -0.04 13.16 -9.68
CA LYS A 142 0.21 11.74 -9.44
C LYS A 142 0.40 11.41 -7.95
N GLU A 143 1.07 12.29 -7.20
CA GLU A 143 1.26 12.13 -5.74
C GLU A 143 -0.07 12.30 -5.01
N GLU A 144 -0.88 13.29 -5.41
CA GLU A 144 -2.22 13.51 -4.87
C GLU A 144 -3.14 12.32 -5.15
N GLU A 145 -3.18 11.84 -6.40
CA GLU A 145 -3.96 10.67 -6.81
C GLU A 145 -3.59 9.43 -6.00
N GLN A 146 -2.29 9.19 -5.78
CA GLN A 146 -1.83 8.06 -4.98
C GLN A 146 -2.30 8.15 -3.51
N ILE A 147 -2.32 9.34 -2.94
CA ILE A 147 -2.84 9.56 -1.59
C ILE A 147 -4.38 9.43 -1.56
N GLU A 148 -5.10 9.94 -2.57
CA GLU A 148 -6.55 9.78 -2.67
C GLU A 148 -6.95 8.30 -2.71
N ILE A 149 -6.28 7.52 -3.54
CA ILE A 149 -6.50 6.07 -3.63
C ILE A 149 -6.20 5.40 -2.27
N SER A 150 -5.08 5.75 -1.64
CA SER A 150 -4.69 5.18 -0.34
C SER A 150 -5.70 5.54 0.76
N ALA A 151 -6.20 6.78 0.78
CA ALA A 151 -7.23 7.21 1.73
C ALA A 151 -8.55 6.47 1.49
N HIS A 152 -8.95 6.29 0.22
CA HIS A 152 -10.19 5.61 -0.13
C HIS A 152 -10.21 4.14 0.31
N TYR A 153 -9.07 3.47 0.23
CA TYR A 153 -8.95 2.07 0.61
C TYR A 153 -8.44 1.84 2.04
N SER A 154 -8.17 2.88 2.83
CA SER A 154 -7.50 2.75 4.14
C SER A 154 -8.18 1.74 5.07
N GLY A 155 -9.49 1.81 5.22
CA GLY A 155 -10.22 0.88 6.11
C GLY A 155 -10.21 -0.58 5.66
N TYR A 156 -10.02 -0.85 4.36
CA TYR A 156 -9.86 -2.20 3.82
C TYR A 156 -8.41 -2.67 3.94
N LEU A 157 -7.45 -1.76 3.75
CA LEU A 157 -6.02 -2.07 3.82
C LEU A 157 -5.61 -2.48 5.24
N GLU A 158 -6.17 -1.84 6.28
CA GLU A 158 -5.91 -2.22 7.67
C GLU A 158 -6.32 -3.68 7.97
N LYS A 159 -7.49 -4.10 7.47
CA LYS A 159 -7.93 -5.49 7.59
C LYS A 159 -7.03 -6.45 6.81
N GLN A 160 -6.72 -6.09 5.57
CA GLN A 160 -5.88 -6.90 4.71
C GLN A 160 -4.45 -7.04 5.26
N GLU A 161 -3.92 -6.02 5.93
CA GLU A 161 -2.62 -6.09 6.60
C GLU A 161 -2.62 -7.10 7.74
N ALA A 162 -3.69 -7.15 8.53
CA ALA A 162 -3.86 -8.17 9.57
C ALA A 162 -3.91 -9.59 8.97
N ASP A 163 -4.64 -9.77 7.85
CA ASP A 163 -4.71 -11.05 7.14
C ASP A 163 -3.35 -11.46 6.57
N ILE A 164 -2.57 -10.51 6.02
CA ILE A 164 -1.20 -10.75 5.52
C ILE A 164 -0.27 -11.17 6.66
N LEU A 165 -0.37 -10.54 7.82
CA LEU A 165 0.44 -10.90 8.98
C LEU A 165 0.12 -12.31 9.48
N ALA A 166 -1.17 -12.68 9.51
CA ALA A 166 -1.60 -14.03 9.86
C ALA A 166 -1.06 -15.05 8.85
N PHE A 167 -1.22 -14.81 7.55
CA PHE A 167 -0.68 -15.64 6.48
C PHE A 167 0.83 -15.88 6.64
N ARG A 168 1.62 -14.81 6.84
CA ARG A 168 3.07 -14.94 7.01
C ARG A 168 3.45 -15.70 8.26
N LYS A 169 2.66 -15.61 9.32
CA LYS A 169 2.89 -16.40 10.54
C LYS A 169 2.68 -17.89 10.26
N ASP A 170 1.64 -18.23 9.50
CA ASP A 170 1.35 -19.62 9.16
C ASP A 170 2.41 -20.21 8.20
N GLU A 171 2.85 -19.43 7.20
CA GLU A 171 3.94 -19.82 6.28
C GLU A 171 5.28 -20.06 6.99
N ASN A 172 5.53 -19.39 8.12
CA ASN A 172 6.75 -19.57 8.90
C ASN A 172 6.65 -20.71 9.94
N LEU A 173 5.55 -21.45 9.98
CA LEU A 173 5.44 -22.62 10.86
C LEU A 173 6.39 -23.73 10.38
N MET A 174 7.28 -24.14 11.26
CA MET A 174 8.18 -25.28 11.02
C MET A 174 7.41 -26.57 11.19
N ILE A 175 7.47 -27.44 10.17
CA ILE A 175 6.96 -28.81 10.29
C ILE A 175 7.94 -29.58 11.18
N PRO A 176 7.50 -30.17 12.31
CA PRO A 176 8.39 -30.99 13.14
C PRO A 176 8.96 -32.16 12.35
N GLU A 177 10.27 -32.43 12.55
CA GLU A 177 10.97 -33.52 11.84
C GLU A 177 10.42 -34.92 12.16
N ASN A 178 9.70 -35.05 13.25
CA ASN A 178 9.17 -36.33 13.77
C ASN A 178 7.67 -36.53 13.52
N ILE A 179 7.08 -35.85 12.53
CA ILE A 179 5.71 -36.14 12.11
C ILE A 179 5.69 -37.48 11.38
N ASP A 180 4.90 -38.43 11.90
CA ASP A 180 4.58 -39.68 11.25
C ASP A 180 3.44 -39.45 10.22
N TYR A 181 3.66 -39.79 8.95
CA TYR A 181 2.71 -39.60 7.83
C TYR A 181 1.88 -40.84 7.58
#